data_d707b70aee5c765138eaf054a55e74b6
#
_entry.id   d707b70aee5c765138eaf054a55e74b6
#
_cell.length_a   1.000
_cell.length_b   1.000
_cell.length_c   1.000
_cell.angle_alpha   90.00
_cell.angle_beta   90.00
_cell.angle_gamma   90.00
#
_symmetry.space_group_name_H-M   'P 1'
#
loop_
_entity.id
_entity.type
_entity.pdbx_description
1 polymer ?
#
loop_
_entity_poly.entity_id
_entity_poly.type
_entity_poly.pdbx_seq_one_letter_code
_entity_poly.pdbx_strand_id
1 'polypeptide(L)'
;MIRNKSTLALVAEVAGVSLKTASRVVRIEPNVREETRRRVEHAMNEVSYRPGVAPRASVGVRSFLIGLVFDNPNSSYVVDLLRGATEQTRAEGYNLVVEPIRTDDVNIVENIKRLVIQSNLDGIVLPPPICDLDDVLSILDEFGTPYVGIGPVSYTHLRA
;
A
#
# COMPACT_ATOMS: atom_id res chain seq x y z
N MET A 1 -18.30 19.78 12.30
CA MET A 1 -16.97 19.25 12.67
C MET A 1 -16.15 19.04 11.41
N ILE A 2 -15.19 19.91 11.14
CA ILE A 2 -14.29 19.79 9.97
C ILE A 2 -13.30 18.68 10.33
N ARG A 3 -13.41 17.51 9.69
CA ARG A 3 -12.40 16.45 9.78
C ARG A 3 -11.11 17.02 9.19
N ASN A 4 -10.18 17.37 10.07
CA ASN A 4 -8.87 17.87 9.70
C ASN A 4 -8.14 16.75 8.93
N LYS A 5 -7.99 16.93 7.61
CA LYS A 5 -7.29 15.95 6.77
C LYS A 5 -5.81 16.02 7.12
N SER A 6 -5.25 14.93 7.62
CA SER A 6 -3.81 14.83 7.82
C SER A 6 -3.10 14.88 6.47
N THR A 7 -2.47 15.98 6.15
CA THR A 7 -1.76 16.20 4.89
C THR A 7 -0.28 16.43 5.14
N LEU A 8 0.55 16.19 4.14
CA LEU A 8 1.99 16.50 4.24
C LEU A 8 2.24 17.99 4.54
N ALA A 9 1.33 18.86 4.12
CA ALA A 9 1.39 20.29 4.43
C ALA A 9 1.20 20.53 5.94
N LEU A 10 0.25 19.85 6.57
CA LEU A 10 0.03 19.92 8.02
C LEU A 10 1.24 19.34 8.78
N VAL A 11 1.82 18.23 8.31
CA VAL A 11 3.07 17.69 8.88
C VAL A 11 4.19 18.72 8.82
N ALA A 12 4.37 19.38 7.67
CA ALA A 12 5.40 20.40 7.49
C ALA A 12 5.20 21.59 8.44
N GLU A 13 3.96 22.03 8.63
CA GLU A 13 3.55 23.08 9.55
C GLU A 13 3.87 22.71 11.00
N VAL A 14 3.41 21.54 11.47
CA VAL A 14 3.64 21.03 12.84
C VAL A 14 5.14 20.79 13.09
N ALA A 15 5.87 20.25 12.13
CA ALA A 15 7.31 20.05 12.24
C ALA A 15 8.11 21.35 12.13
N GLY A 16 7.51 22.47 11.73
CA GLY A 16 8.21 23.75 11.52
C GLY A 16 9.24 23.67 10.41
N VAL A 17 8.91 22.99 9.31
CA VAL A 17 9.79 22.84 8.13
C VAL A 17 9.07 23.20 6.83
N SER A 18 9.82 23.36 5.74
CA SER A 18 9.19 23.53 4.43
C SER A 18 8.52 22.22 3.95
N LEU A 19 7.48 22.34 3.12
CA LEU A 19 6.83 21.19 2.48
C LEU A 19 7.84 20.32 1.71
N LYS A 20 8.83 20.96 1.07
CA LYS A 20 9.93 20.27 0.37
C LYS A 20 10.78 19.45 1.33
N THR A 21 11.07 19.97 2.53
CA THR A 21 11.83 19.25 3.57
C THR A 21 11.03 18.08 4.12
N ALA A 22 9.75 18.27 4.43
CA ALA A 22 8.88 17.18 4.87
C ALA A 22 8.79 16.07 3.80
N SER A 23 8.63 16.44 2.53
CA SER A 23 8.61 15.49 1.40
C SER A 23 9.91 14.68 1.28
N ARG A 24 11.07 15.30 1.51
CA ARG A 24 12.37 14.60 1.49
C ARG A 24 12.50 13.58 2.62
N VAL A 25 12.00 13.90 3.80
CA VAL A 25 11.99 12.95 4.94
C VAL A 25 11.10 11.75 4.61
N VAL A 26 9.90 12.00 4.11
CA VAL A 26 8.94 10.95 3.71
C VAL A 26 9.51 10.03 2.63
N ARG A 27 10.30 10.56 1.70
CA ARG A 27 10.98 9.77 0.66
C ARG A 27 12.28 9.13 1.11
N ILE A 28 12.66 9.28 2.39
CA ILE A 28 13.90 8.72 2.97
C ILE A 28 15.15 9.21 2.22
N GLU A 29 15.13 10.44 1.72
CA GLU A 29 16.30 11.02 1.04
C GLU A 29 17.48 11.18 2.01
N PRO A 30 18.74 10.88 1.59
CA PRO A 30 19.90 10.84 2.50
C PRO A 30 20.35 12.22 2.99
N ASN A 31 19.98 13.30 2.30
CA ASN A 31 20.46 14.65 2.58
C ASN A 31 19.56 15.47 3.53
N VAL A 32 18.97 14.81 4.53
CA VAL A 32 18.20 15.48 5.58
C VAL A 32 18.88 15.24 6.93
N ARG A 33 19.11 16.31 7.69
CA ARG A 33 19.72 16.24 9.02
C ARG A 33 18.85 15.38 9.93
N GLU A 34 19.49 14.54 10.75
CA GLU A 34 18.81 13.61 11.65
C GLU A 34 17.81 14.29 12.59
N GLU A 35 18.17 15.45 13.15
CA GLU A 35 17.28 16.26 13.99
C GLU A 35 15.99 16.66 13.22
N THR A 36 16.14 17.09 11.98
CA THR A 36 15.01 17.45 11.13
C THR A 36 14.14 16.24 10.81
N ARG A 37 14.76 15.08 10.56
CA ARG A 37 14.07 13.81 10.35
C ARG A 37 13.19 13.46 11.54
N ARG A 38 13.75 13.45 12.75
CA ARG A 38 13.01 13.15 14.00
C ARG A 38 11.84 14.10 14.23
N ARG A 39 12.01 15.40 13.96
CA ARG A 39 10.93 16.39 14.09
C ARG A 39 9.77 16.09 13.13
N VAL A 40 10.07 15.75 11.90
CA VAL A 40 9.05 15.42 10.90
C VAL A 40 8.36 14.10 11.25
N GLU A 41 9.09 13.07 11.66
CA GLU A 41 8.55 11.79 12.11
C GLU A 41 7.63 11.95 13.33
N HIS A 42 8.03 12.77 14.30
CA HIS A 42 7.18 13.11 15.46
C HIS A 42 5.89 13.80 15.02
N ALA A 43 5.99 14.81 14.15
CA ALA A 43 4.83 15.51 13.61
C ALA A 43 3.91 14.58 12.80
N MET A 44 4.46 13.63 12.06
CA MET A 44 3.67 12.61 11.34
C MET A 44 2.83 11.78 12.31
N ASN A 45 3.40 11.35 13.43
CA ASN A 45 2.69 10.58 14.45
C ASN A 45 1.61 11.44 15.13
N GLU A 46 1.93 12.70 15.48
CA GLU A 46 1.01 13.63 16.15
C GLU A 46 -0.24 13.91 15.31
N VAL A 47 -0.07 14.13 13.99
CA VAL A 47 -1.20 14.39 13.09
C VAL A 47 -1.77 13.12 12.45
N SER A 48 -1.31 11.95 12.88
CA SER A 48 -1.68 10.65 12.29
C SER A 48 -1.48 10.63 10.77
N TYR A 49 -0.43 11.30 10.28
CA TYR A 49 -0.06 11.30 8.87
C TYR A 49 0.76 10.06 8.56
N ARG A 50 0.29 9.26 7.62
CA ARG A 50 1.04 8.10 7.11
C ARG A 50 1.43 8.34 5.65
N PRO A 51 2.73 8.29 5.31
CA PRO A 51 3.18 8.39 3.93
C PRO A 51 2.53 7.29 3.07
N GLY A 52 2.01 7.67 1.90
CA GLY A 52 1.31 6.72 1.04
C GLY A 52 -0.17 6.52 1.38
N VAL A 53 -0.60 6.87 2.57
CA VAL A 53 -2.02 7.03 2.91
C VAL A 53 -2.38 8.49 2.59
N ALA A 54 -2.30 8.89 1.34
CA ALA A 54 -3.08 10.05 0.92
C ALA A 54 -4.53 9.71 1.28
N PRO A 55 -5.26 10.60 2.03
CA PRO A 55 -6.68 10.42 2.10
C PRO A 55 -7.15 10.33 0.64
N ARG A 56 -7.76 9.22 0.24
CA ARG A 56 -8.40 9.04 -1.08
C ARG A 56 -9.42 10.13 -1.41
N ALA A 57 -9.42 11.21 -0.67
CA ALA A 57 -10.18 12.43 -0.84
C ALA A 57 -9.53 13.45 -1.80
N SER A 58 -8.36 13.20 -2.38
CA SER A 58 -8.04 13.77 -3.68
C SER A 58 -8.65 12.85 -4.74
N VAL A 59 -9.94 12.99 -4.91
CA VAL A 59 -10.65 12.52 -6.09
C VAL A 59 -9.80 12.86 -7.30
N GLY A 60 -9.16 11.87 -7.93
CA GLY A 60 -8.68 12.04 -9.28
C GLY A 60 -7.30 11.55 -9.69
N VAL A 61 -6.41 11.12 -8.81
CA VAL A 61 -5.13 10.57 -9.29
C VAL A 61 -5.08 9.07 -9.04
N ARG A 62 -5.62 8.31 -9.99
CA ARG A 62 -5.39 6.86 -10.05
C ARG A 62 -3.96 6.62 -10.49
N SER A 63 -3.31 5.62 -9.89
CA SER A 63 -1.99 5.15 -10.34
C SER A 63 -2.08 4.26 -11.58
N PHE A 64 -3.27 3.71 -11.83
CA PHE A 64 -3.51 2.66 -12.84
C PHE A 64 -2.63 1.43 -12.60
N LEU A 65 -2.35 1.11 -11.33
CA LEU A 65 -1.56 -0.04 -10.92
C LEU A 65 -2.41 -0.97 -10.04
N ILE A 66 -2.43 -2.25 -10.42
CA ILE A 66 -3.00 -3.34 -9.62
C ILE A 66 -1.85 -4.22 -9.15
N GLY A 67 -1.79 -4.50 -7.86
CA GLY A 67 -0.84 -5.45 -7.29
C GLY A 67 -1.33 -6.88 -7.44
N LEU A 68 -0.42 -7.81 -7.67
CA LEU A 68 -0.63 -9.24 -7.52
C LEU A 68 0.51 -9.78 -6.69
N VAL A 69 0.20 -10.31 -5.53
CA VAL A 69 1.17 -11.00 -4.68
C VAL A 69 0.90 -12.50 -4.71
N PHE A 70 1.93 -13.31 -4.62
CA PHE A 70 1.76 -14.76 -4.61
C PHE A 70 2.87 -15.45 -3.81
N ASP A 71 2.50 -16.55 -3.18
CA ASP A 71 3.39 -17.52 -2.58
C ASP A 71 2.95 -18.91 -3.05
N ASN A 72 3.46 -19.33 -4.18
CA ASN A 72 3.08 -20.64 -4.70
C ASN A 72 4.24 -21.29 -5.44
N PRO A 73 4.68 -22.47 -5.02
CA PRO A 73 5.72 -23.22 -5.72
C PRO A 73 5.24 -23.84 -7.02
N ASN A 74 3.92 -23.89 -7.27
CA ASN A 74 3.36 -24.44 -8.51
C ASN A 74 3.45 -23.40 -9.65
N SER A 75 4.47 -23.54 -10.48
CA SER A 75 4.74 -22.62 -11.58
C SER A 75 3.60 -22.54 -12.59
N SER A 76 2.89 -23.62 -12.86
CA SER A 76 1.78 -23.62 -13.83
C SER A 76 0.62 -22.76 -13.35
N TYR A 77 0.22 -22.90 -12.08
CA TYR A 77 -0.81 -22.08 -11.48
C TYR A 77 -0.44 -20.58 -11.53
N VAL A 78 0.80 -20.25 -11.15
CA VAL A 78 1.29 -18.87 -11.16
C VAL A 78 1.30 -18.29 -12.58
N VAL A 79 1.73 -19.06 -13.56
CA VAL A 79 1.74 -18.62 -14.97
C VAL A 79 0.33 -18.32 -15.49
N ASP A 80 -0.65 -19.20 -15.22
CA ASP A 80 -2.04 -19.00 -15.64
C ASP A 80 -2.67 -17.78 -14.93
N LEU A 81 -2.40 -17.62 -13.64
CA LEU A 81 -2.85 -16.47 -12.86
C LEU A 81 -2.27 -15.16 -13.42
N LEU A 82 -0.96 -15.12 -13.67
CA LEU A 82 -0.28 -13.94 -14.22
C LEU A 82 -0.80 -13.59 -15.62
N ARG A 83 -1.04 -14.60 -16.46
CA ARG A 83 -1.59 -14.39 -17.80
C ARG A 83 -2.96 -13.75 -17.72
N GLY A 84 -3.90 -14.36 -16.99
CA GLY A 84 -5.27 -13.84 -16.84
C GLY A 84 -5.31 -12.46 -16.22
N ALA A 85 -4.56 -12.23 -15.13
CA ALA A 85 -4.47 -10.94 -14.48
C ALA A 85 -3.89 -9.86 -15.41
N THR A 86 -2.84 -10.19 -16.19
CA THR A 86 -2.23 -9.25 -17.14
C THR A 86 -3.17 -8.90 -18.29
N GLU A 87 -3.87 -9.89 -18.85
CA GLU A 87 -4.84 -9.67 -19.92
C GLU A 87 -5.98 -8.75 -19.45
N GLN A 88 -6.56 -9.05 -18.29
CA GLN A 88 -7.68 -8.27 -17.76
C GLN A 88 -7.26 -6.86 -17.34
N THR A 89 -6.15 -6.69 -16.63
CA THR A 89 -5.69 -5.37 -16.22
C THR A 89 -5.38 -4.47 -17.42
N ARG A 90 -4.77 -5.01 -18.47
CA ARG A 90 -4.52 -4.25 -19.71
C ARG A 90 -5.79 -3.86 -20.44
N ALA A 91 -6.79 -4.75 -20.50
CA ALA A 91 -8.08 -4.45 -21.12
C ALA A 91 -8.78 -3.25 -20.43
N GLU A 92 -8.58 -3.10 -19.11
CA GLU A 92 -9.14 -2.02 -18.30
C GLU A 92 -8.20 -0.79 -18.18
N GLY A 93 -7.08 -0.77 -18.90
CA GLY A 93 -6.13 0.35 -18.87
C GLY A 93 -5.22 0.40 -17.64
N TYR A 94 -5.10 -0.71 -16.91
CA TYR A 94 -4.21 -0.85 -15.76
C TYR A 94 -2.93 -1.59 -16.12
N ASN A 95 -1.89 -1.40 -15.31
CA ASN A 95 -0.68 -2.22 -15.32
C ASN A 95 -0.64 -3.12 -14.08
N LEU A 96 -0.08 -4.32 -14.24
CA LEU A 96 0.09 -5.27 -13.16
C LEU A 96 1.47 -5.11 -12.52
N VAL A 97 1.48 -4.93 -11.19
CA VAL A 97 2.69 -5.00 -10.36
C VAL A 97 2.71 -6.35 -9.68
N VAL A 98 3.74 -7.14 -9.93
CA VAL A 98 3.83 -8.52 -9.45
C VAL A 98 4.92 -8.62 -8.40
N GLU A 99 4.58 -9.17 -7.23
CA GLU A 99 5.52 -9.33 -6.12
C GLU A 99 5.42 -10.74 -5.54
N PRO A 100 6.47 -11.56 -5.64
CA PRO A 100 6.54 -12.82 -4.92
C PRO A 100 6.77 -12.56 -3.43
N ILE A 101 5.89 -13.12 -2.59
CA ILE A 101 5.97 -12.95 -1.13
C ILE A 101 5.81 -14.32 -0.50
N ARG A 102 6.69 -14.67 0.42
CA ARG A 102 6.61 -15.94 1.17
C ARG A 102 5.69 -15.76 2.38
N THR A 103 4.76 -16.68 2.57
CA THR A 103 3.82 -16.67 3.70
C THR A 103 4.48 -17.05 5.02
N ASP A 104 5.64 -17.72 4.99
CA ASP A 104 6.47 -18.02 6.15
C ASP A 104 7.44 -16.87 6.52
N ASP A 105 7.44 -15.76 5.78
CA ASP A 105 8.24 -14.58 6.10
C ASP A 105 7.63 -13.83 7.28
N VAL A 106 8.38 -13.74 8.38
CA VAL A 106 7.98 -12.98 9.58
C VAL A 106 7.70 -11.50 9.30
N ASN A 107 8.18 -10.98 8.18
CA ASN A 107 7.99 -9.60 7.75
C ASN A 107 6.92 -9.46 6.65
N ILE A 108 6.08 -10.46 6.41
CA ILE A 108 5.09 -10.44 5.32
C ILE A 108 4.20 -9.20 5.35
N VAL A 109 3.71 -8.80 6.52
CA VAL A 109 2.86 -7.62 6.70
C VAL A 109 3.61 -6.34 6.31
N GLU A 110 4.87 -6.20 6.74
CA GLU A 110 5.69 -5.04 6.40
C GLU A 110 6.05 -5.00 4.91
N ASN A 111 6.26 -6.17 4.28
CA ASN A 111 6.52 -6.27 2.85
C ASN A 111 5.28 -5.84 2.02
N ILE A 112 4.08 -6.31 2.40
CA ILE A 112 2.81 -5.90 1.78
C ILE A 112 2.57 -4.40 1.97
N LYS A 113 2.77 -3.90 3.19
CA LYS A 113 2.66 -2.48 3.50
C LYS A 113 3.60 -1.63 2.64
N ARG A 114 4.85 -2.06 2.51
CA ARG A 114 5.84 -1.39 1.65
C ARG A 114 5.40 -1.38 0.19
N LEU A 115 4.94 -2.52 -0.33
CA LEU A 115 4.43 -2.62 -1.69
C LEU A 115 3.28 -1.64 -1.95
N VAL A 116 2.27 -1.62 -1.07
CA VAL A 116 1.11 -0.73 -1.18
C VAL A 116 1.51 0.74 -1.16
N ILE A 117 2.42 1.11 -0.25
CA ILE A 117 2.86 2.50 -0.09
C ILE A 117 3.72 2.94 -1.28
N GLN A 118 4.74 2.16 -1.63
CA GLN A 118 5.72 2.56 -2.65
C GLN A 118 5.13 2.57 -4.05
N SER A 119 4.26 1.60 -4.35
CA SER A 119 3.65 1.49 -5.68
C SER A 119 2.36 2.28 -5.82
N ASN A 120 1.81 2.83 -4.71
CA ASN A 120 0.53 3.55 -4.71
C ASN A 120 -0.58 2.78 -5.43
N LEU A 121 -0.74 1.49 -5.12
CA LEU A 121 -1.66 0.59 -5.80
C LEU A 121 -3.12 1.05 -5.68
N ASP A 122 -3.87 0.98 -6.77
CA ASP A 122 -5.33 1.22 -6.77
C ASP A 122 -6.11 0.01 -6.23
N GLY A 123 -5.49 -1.17 -6.22
CA GLY A 123 -6.01 -2.40 -5.64
C GLY A 123 -4.98 -3.51 -5.66
N ILE A 124 -5.29 -4.62 -4.98
CA ILE A 124 -4.39 -5.77 -4.90
C ILE A 124 -5.16 -7.09 -5.02
N VAL A 125 -4.59 -8.04 -5.72
CA VAL A 125 -5.11 -9.40 -5.88
C VAL A 125 -4.31 -10.33 -4.98
N LEU A 126 -5.03 -11.11 -4.17
CA LEU A 126 -4.49 -12.01 -3.16
C LEU A 126 -4.90 -13.45 -3.48
N PRO A 127 -4.07 -14.26 -4.11
CA PRO A 127 -4.30 -15.69 -4.24
C PRO A 127 -3.98 -16.43 -2.93
N PRO A 128 -4.45 -17.69 -2.80
CA PRO A 128 -4.09 -18.54 -1.66
C PRO A 128 -2.56 -18.78 -1.60
N PRO A 129 -1.99 -18.92 -0.41
CA PRO A 129 -2.63 -18.83 0.90
C PRO A 129 -2.70 -17.39 1.47
N ILE A 130 -2.20 -16.40 0.77
CA ILE A 130 -2.08 -15.01 1.26
C ILE A 130 -3.47 -14.40 1.55
N CYS A 131 -4.49 -14.75 0.75
CA CYS A 131 -5.85 -14.25 0.93
C CYS A 131 -6.54 -14.66 2.25
N ASP A 132 -5.97 -15.64 2.97
CA ASP A 132 -6.51 -16.14 4.24
C ASP A 132 -5.71 -15.61 5.46
N LEU A 133 -4.75 -14.71 5.27
CA LEU A 133 -3.94 -14.15 6.35
C LEU A 133 -4.59 -12.89 6.93
N ASP A 134 -5.22 -13.01 8.10
CA ASP A 134 -5.93 -11.93 8.78
C ASP A 134 -5.06 -10.67 8.97
N ASP A 135 -3.78 -10.83 9.29
CA ASP A 135 -2.85 -9.72 9.47
C ASP A 135 -2.63 -8.94 8.16
N VAL A 136 -2.59 -9.64 7.02
CA VAL A 136 -2.49 -9.03 5.69
C VAL A 136 -3.77 -8.27 5.34
N LEU A 137 -4.93 -8.88 5.59
CA LEU A 137 -6.21 -8.24 5.31
C LEU A 137 -6.41 -7.00 6.20
N SER A 138 -6.06 -7.10 7.48
CA SER A 138 -6.15 -6.00 8.43
C SER A 138 -5.30 -4.79 8.01
N ILE A 139 -4.09 -5.01 7.51
CA ILE A 139 -3.23 -3.92 7.07
C ILE A 139 -3.77 -3.28 5.78
N LEU A 140 -4.33 -4.04 4.85
CA LEU A 140 -4.96 -3.51 3.65
C LEU A 140 -6.20 -2.65 3.99
N ASP A 141 -7.00 -3.11 4.94
CA ASP A 141 -8.14 -2.33 5.47
C ASP A 141 -7.66 -1.05 6.15
N GLU A 142 -6.61 -1.10 6.95
CA GLU A 142 -6.01 0.08 7.60
C GLU A 142 -5.56 1.13 6.58
N PHE A 143 -4.95 0.68 5.47
CA PHE A 143 -4.53 1.57 4.37
C PHE A 143 -5.66 1.92 3.41
N GLY A 144 -6.85 1.32 3.58
CA GLY A 144 -7.99 1.51 2.68
C GLY A 144 -7.67 1.07 1.25
N THR A 145 -6.79 0.08 1.05
CA THR A 145 -6.44 -0.46 -0.24
C THR A 145 -7.46 -1.53 -0.62
N PRO A 146 -8.21 -1.39 -1.73
CA PRO A 146 -9.11 -2.44 -2.17
C PRO A 146 -8.35 -3.71 -2.47
N TYR A 147 -8.93 -4.83 -2.09
CA TYR A 147 -8.35 -6.13 -2.43
C TYR A 147 -9.42 -7.14 -2.85
N VAL A 148 -8.97 -8.15 -3.55
CA VAL A 148 -9.78 -9.32 -3.91
C VAL A 148 -9.00 -10.60 -3.63
N GLY A 149 -9.61 -11.52 -2.87
CA GLY A 149 -9.08 -12.87 -2.66
C GLY A 149 -9.52 -13.80 -3.77
N ILE A 150 -8.62 -14.64 -4.26
CA ILE A 150 -8.93 -15.69 -5.24
C ILE A 150 -9.09 -17.02 -4.50
N GLY A 151 -10.33 -17.57 -4.48
CA GLY A 151 -10.60 -18.87 -3.89
C GLY A 151 -10.25 -18.97 -2.41
N PRO A 152 -10.65 -18.00 -1.56
CA PRO A 152 -10.36 -18.06 -0.13
C PRO A 152 -10.97 -19.33 0.47
N VAL A 153 -10.23 -19.95 1.40
CA VAL A 153 -10.69 -21.17 2.08
C VAL A 153 -11.76 -20.82 3.11
N SER A 154 -11.68 -19.64 3.70
CA SER A 154 -12.70 -19.10 4.61
C SER A 154 -13.66 -18.18 3.86
N TYR A 155 -14.94 -18.55 3.84
CA TYR A 155 -16.03 -17.73 3.25
C TYR A 155 -16.33 -16.49 4.09
N THR A 156 -15.39 -15.61 4.32
CA THR A 156 -15.68 -14.39 5.07
C THR A 156 -15.14 -13.17 4.35
N HIS A 157 -16.10 -12.41 3.82
CA HIS A 157 -16.00 -10.99 3.44
C HIS A 157 -15.43 -10.62 2.06
N LEU A 158 -16.27 -10.82 1.04
CA LEU A 158 -16.35 -9.85 -0.04
C LEU A 158 -16.91 -8.53 0.55
N ARG A 159 -16.07 -7.58 0.88
CA ARG A 159 -16.50 -6.20 1.09
C ARG A 159 -16.28 -5.44 -0.21
N ALA A 160 -17.39 -5.14 -0.87
CA ALA A 160 -17.47 -4.16 -1.95
C ALA A 160 -17.39 -2.74 -1.37
#